data_909374ec2f2d5f1a091bec92df9db615
#
_entry.id   909374ec2f2d5f1a091bec92df9db615
#
_cell.length_a   1.000
_cell.length_b   1.000
_cell.length_c   1.000
_cell.angle_alpha   90.00
_cell.angle_beta   90.00
_cell.angle_gamma   90.00
#
_symmetry.space_group_name_H-M   'P 1'
#
loop_
_entity.id
_entity.type
_entity.pdbx_description
1 polymer ?
#
loop_
_entity_poly.entity_id
_entity_poly.type
_entity_poly.pdbx_seq_one_letter_code
_entity_poly.pdbx_strand_id
1 'polypeptide(L)'
;GWRISPDDFANTLIQTNSKGIIAVNASYAIYGTAPNPIEVAAGYAADFVRHMNNDLNANIKYWEVGNENYGPWQAGYNVNGNQITGSDYGAIFNVFVDSMKAADPSIKIGAVVFPHDGNYNNWTRRVLQEVENTADFLIIHDYLKRKNNPNNVTFPEMMIAVSEVQQDVNNVNTMVSSYTSKPSGYFPIAMTEYNSKTGEREIAMANAIFIARVLGEQIKHQIGMSLIWSFQNGLDSYGGDHGITARNSTIVPKNTPRPVYFVNRYMNQFFGDKMIWSYSSDTSINSYVTKFDNGDMGMLVVNHTSNSKVVEFDFGSAQLKNSFFWYEVDASNETDKKIFINNQTSNLSEGGPENYTQIAAFTRPNDGNTKFEIKPFSVTFIANANNTVGQLTTNLESIYFNNPFHDHITFFGDNIPEKTTIFDLNGVAVLSSKSKTIDASNLSSGIYFI
;
A
#
# COMPACT_ATOMS: atom_id res chain seq x y z
N GLY A 1 16.11 8.22 -16.80
CA GLY A 1 14.79 8.70 -16.47
C GLY A 1 14.40 8.43 -15.01
N TRP A 2 13.34 9.05 -14.56
CA TRP A 2 12.82 8.90 -13.21
C TRP A 2 11.68 7.85 -13.12
N ARG A 3 11.34 7.24 -14.23
CA ARG A 3 10.26 6.24 -14.33
C ARG A 3 10.87 4.84 -14.30
N ILE A 4 10.23 3.96 -13.58
CA ILE A 4 10.52 2.52 -13.61
C ILE A 4 9.98 1.95 -14.94
N SER A 5 10.74 1.06 -15.57
CA SER A 5 10.24 0.34 -16.74
C SER A 5 9.26 -0.78 -16.31
N PRO A 6 8.41 -1.27 -17.23
CA PRO A 6 7.58 -2.45 -16.95
C PRO A 6 8.40 -3.66 -16.46
N ASP A 7 9.53 -3.90 -17.08
CA ASP A 7 10.44 -5.00 -16.73
C ASP A 7 11.06 -4.83 -15.35
N ASP A 8 11.50 -3.61 -15.00
CA ASP A 8 12.00 -3.31 -13.66
C ASP A 8 10.90 -3.43 -12.60
N PHE A 9 9.66 -3.05 -12.94
CA PHE A 9 8.51 -3.23 -12.07
C PHE A 9 8.22 -4.71 -11.82
N ALA A 10 8.17 -5.53 -12.90
CA ALA A 10 8.00 -6.97 -12.80
C ALA A 10 9.09 -7.61 -11.93
N ASN A 11 10.36 -7.28 -12.21
CA ASN A 11 11.50 -7.76 -11.43
C ASN A 11 11.40 -7.36 -9.95
N THR A 12 10.97 -6.14 -9.66
CA THR A 12 10.79 -5.68 -8.27
C THR A 12 9.72 -6.51 -7.55
N LEU A 13 8.58 -6.78 -8.19
CA LEU A 13 7.53 -7.60 -7.60
C LEU A 13 8.01 -9.03 -7.31
N ILE A 14 8.73 -9.63 -8.24
CA ILE A 14 9.30 -10.98 -8.10
C ILE A 14 10.30 -11.00 -6.93
N GLN A 15 11.26 -10.06 -6.90
CA GLN A 15 12.29 -9.99 -5.86
C GLN A 15 11.72 -9.74 -4.46
N THR A 16 10.63 -8.96 -4.35
CA THR A 16 10.01 -8.62 -3.07
C THR A 16 8.85 -9.56 -2.70
N ASN A 17 8.54 -10.55 -3.54
CA ASN A 17 7.36 -11.42 -3.42
C ASN A 17 6.07 -10.60 -3.22
N SER A 18 5.96 -9.50 -3.95
CA SER A 18 4.83 -8.57 -3.86
C SER A 18 3.84 -8.80 -5.01
N LYS A 19 2.60 -8.38 -4.79
CA LYS A 19 1.58 -8.34 -5.85
C LYS A 19 1.51 -6.93 -6.43
N GLY A 20 1.24 -6.83 -7.74
CA GLY A 20 1.10 -5.56 -8.44
C GLY A 20 -0.29 -5.35 -9.02
N ILE A 21 -0.62 -4.09 -9.22
CA ILE A 21 -1.71 -3.64 -10.09
C ILE A 21 -1.12 -2.70 -11.13
N ILE A 22 -1.63 -2.78 -12.35
CA ILE A 22 -1.18 -1.93 -13.47
C ILE A 22 -2.37 -1.18 -14.05
N ALA A 23 -2.23 0.15 -14.16
CA ALA A 23 -3.15 0.99 -14.90
C ALA A 23 -2.75 1.05 -16.39
N VAL A 24 -3.69 0.76 -17.30
CA VAL A 24 -3.51 0.89 -18.74
C VAL A 24 -4.12 2.18 -19.26
N ASN A 25 -3.51 2.72 -20.33
CA ASN A 25 -3.90 4.02 -20.89
C ASN A 25 -5.21 3.94 -21.70
N ALA A 26 -6.33 4.29 -21.07
CA ALA A 26 -7.62 4.43 -21.75
C ALA A 26 -7.75 5.75 -22.52
N SER A 27 -6.99 6.79 -22.16
CA SER A 27 -7.16 8.12 -22.80
C SER A 27 -6.83 8.11 -24.28
N TYR A 28 -5.89 7.26 -24.73
CA TYR A 28 -5.57 7.14 -26.15
C TYR A 28 -6.78 6.69 -26.99
N ALA A 29 -7.67 5.87 -26.44
CA ALA A 29 -8.91 5.48 -27.10
C ALA A 29 -9.80 6.68 -27.52
N ILE A 30 -9.62 7.82 -26.85
CA ILE A 30 -10.45 9.03 -27.05
C ILE A 30 -9.77 10.03 -27.98
N TYR A 31 -8.46 10.28 -27.80
CA TYR A 31 -7.73 11.27 -28.61
C TYR A 31 -6.85 10.67 -29.71
N GLY A 32 -6.77 9.35 -29.79
CA GLY A 32 -5.96 8.66 -30.79
C GLY A 32 -6.38 8.98 -32.22
N THR A 33 -5.42 9.03 -33.14
CA THR A 33 -5.63 9.37 -34.55
C THR A 33 -5.70 8.15 -35.45
N ALA A 34 -5.57 6.94 -34.92
CA ALA A 34 -5.75 5.70 -35.66
C ALA A 34 -7.22 5.56 -36.18
N PRO A 35 -7.47 4.81 -37.25
CA PRO A 35 -8.84 4.62 -37.76
C PRO A 35 -9.82 4.06 -36.71
N ASN A 36 -9.35 3.18 -35.84
CA ASN A 36 -10.14 2.58 -34.76
C ASN A 36 -9.35 2.73 -33.43
N PRO A 37 -9.33 3.93 -32.82
CA PRO A 37 -8.45 4.22 -31.69
C PRO A 37 -8.79 3.40 -30.44
N ILE A 38 -10.04 3.00 -30.25
CA ILE A 38 -10.46 2.18 -29.09
C ILE A 38 -9.86 0.78 -29.20
N GLU A 39 -10.03 0.11 -30.34
CA GLU A 39 -9.50 -1.23 -30.57
C GLU A 39 -7.98 -1.25 -30.56
N VAL A 40 -7.34 -0.20 -31.08
CA VAL A 40 -5.88 -0.05 -31.03
C VAL A 40 -5.38 0.11 -29.59
N ALA A 41 -6.03 0.94 -28.80
CA ALA A 41 -5.67 1.13 -27.40
C ALA A 41 -5.89 -0.15 -26.57
N ALA A 42 -6.99 -0.85 -26.79
CA ALA A 42 -7.29 -2.13 -26.15
C ALA A 42 -6.30 -3.22 -26.59
N GLY A 43 -5.86 -3.20 -27.84
CA GLY A 43 -4.80 -4.08 -28.35
C GLY A 43 -3.48 -3.87 -27.63
N TYR A 44 -3.04 -2.63 -27.43
CA TYR A 44 -1.85 -2.32 -26.65
C TYR A 44 -1.97 -2.78 -25.19
N ALA A 45 -3.14 -2.64 -24.58
CA ALA A 45 -3.38 -3.14 -23.23
C ALA A 45 -3.28 -4.68 -23.16
N ALA A 46 -3.82 -5.38 -24.16
CA ALA A 46 -3.71 -6.84 -24.27
C ALA A 46 -2.25 -7.29 -24.50
N ASP A 47 -1.47 -6.56 -25.32
CA ASP A 47 -0.05 -6.83 -25.52
C ASP A 47 0.73 -6.61 -24.24
N PHE A 48 0.36 -5.60 -23.45
CA PHE A 48 0.98 -5.35 -22.14
C PHE A 48 0.69 -6.49 -21.15
N VAL A 49 -0.54 -7.01 -21.14
CA VAL A 49 -0.88 -8.21 -20.34
C VAL A 49 0.00 -9.40 -20.75
N ARG A 50 0.15 -9.67 -22.06
CA ARG A 50 1.01 -10.77 -22.56
C ARG A 50 2.46 -10.56 -22.14
N HIS A 51 2.99 -9.35 -22.32
CA HIS A 51 4.36 -9.04 -21.92
C HIS A 51 4.60 -9.30 -20.43
N MET A 52 3.76 -8.75 -19.56
CA MET A 52 3.93 -8.93 -18.12
C MET A 52 3.74 -10.38 -17.65
N ASN A 53 2.69 -11.04 -18.12
CA ASN A 53 2.30 -12.34 -17.57
C ASN A 53 2.91 -13.54 -18.31
N ASN A 54 3.09 -13.44 -19.65
CA ASN A 54 3.62 -14.56 -20.44
C ASN A 54 5.14 -14.43 -20.63
N ASP A 55 5.64 -13.23 -21.02
CA ASP A 55 7.06 -13.07 -21.33
C ASP A 55 7.89 -12.93 -20.05
N LEU A 56 7.44 -12.12 -19.07
CA LEU A 56 8.15 -11.85 -17.82
C LEU A 56 7.71 -12.77 -16.65
N ASN A 57 6.62 -13.53 -16.79
CA ASN A 57 6.03 -14.36 -15.72
C ASN A 57 5.75 -13.58 -14.43
N ALA A 58 5.42 -12.28 -14.51
CA ALA A 58 5.19 -11.43 -13.35
C ALA A 58 3.86 -11.72 -12.63
N ASN A 59 2.97 -12.50 -13.23
CA ASN A 59 1.70 -12.94 -12.67
C ASN A 59 0.83 -11.77 -12.13
N ILE A 60 0.74 -10.69 -12.91
CA ILE A 60 -0.09 -9.52 -12.58
C ILE A 60 -1.56 -9.91 -12.71
N LYS A 61 -2.25 -9.97 -11.59
CA LYS A 61 -3.67 -10.35 -11.55
C LYS A 61 -4.63 -9.20 -11.67
N TYR A 62 -4.25 -8.01 -11.24
CA TYR A 62 -5.14 -6.86 -11.13
C TYR A 62 -4.73 -5.77 -12.11
N TRP A 63 -5.71 -5.26 -12.85
CA TRP A 63 -5.52 -4.26 -13.88
C TRP A 63 -6.56 -3.16 -13.75
N GLU A 64 -6.18 -1.95 -14.00
CA GLU A 64 -7.01 -0.76 -13.98
C GLU A 64 -7.09 -0.18 -15.41
N VAL A 65 -8.28 0.11 -15.90
CA VAL A 65 -8.46 0.74 -17.22
C VAL A 65 -8.65 2.24 -17.05
N GLY A 66 -7.61 3.00 -17.42
CA GLY A 66 -7.59 4.46 -17.27
C GLY A 66 -7.10 4.93 -15.92
N ASN A 67 -7.25 6.21 -15.67
CA ASN A 67 -6.93 6.90 -14.42
C ASN A 67 -7.75 8.20 -14.35
N GLU A 68 -8.62 8.34 -13.36
CA GLU A 68 -9.44 9.54 -13.12
C GLU A 68 -10.06 10.17 -14.39
N ASN A 69 -10.50 9.36 -15.36
CA ASN A 69 -11.01 9.83 -16.65
C ASN A 69 -12.20 10.79 -16.54
N TYR A 70 -12.81 10.87 -15.35
CA TYR A 70 -13.84 11.85 -15.01
C TYR A 70 -13.29 13.28 -14.86
N GLY A 71 -11.98 13.46 -14.69
CA GLY A 71 -11.37 14.72 -14.28
C GLY A 71 -10.80 15.55 -15.44
N PRO A 72 -10.96 16.90 -15.43
CA PRO A 72 -10.47 17.77 -16.50
C PRO A 72 -8.94 17.83 -16.60
N TRP A 73 -8.22 17.26 -15.63
CA TRP A 73 -6.76 17.16 -15.64
C TRP A 73 -6.23 15.96 -16.44
N GLN A 74 -7.13 15.05 -16.89
CA GLN A 74 -6.76 13.88 -17.66
C GLN A 74 -6.75 14.14 -19.18
N ALA A 75 -5.74 13.60 -19.86
CA ALA A 75 -5.75 13.53 -21.31
C ALA A 75 -6.97 12.72 -21.79
N GLY A 76 -7.67 13.21 -22.80
CA GLY A 76 -8.91 12.57 -23.29
C GLY A 76 -10.19 13.02 -22.56
N TYR A 77 -10.10 13.81 -21.47
CA TYR A 77 -11.29 14.35 -20.81
C TYR A 77 -12.13 15.23 -21.75
N ASN A 78 -11.49 16.09 -22.52
CA ASN A 78 -12.14 16.92 -23.53
C ASN A 78 -11.30 16.90 -24.82
N VAL A 79 -11.86 16.37 -25.90
CA VAL A 79 -11.23 16.30 -27.22
C VAL A 79 -12.10 17.00 -28.23
N ASN A 80 -11.58 18.07 -28.86
CA ASN A 80 -12.30 18.88 -29.84
C ASN A 80 -13.65 19.42 -29.34
N GLY A 81 -13.73 19.80 -28.06
CA GLY A 81 -14.96 20.30 -27.44
C GLY A 81 -15.93 19.22 -26.95
N ASN A 82 -15.62 17.96 -27.15
CA ASN A 82 -16.42 16.83 -26.68
C ASN A 82 -15.82 16.29 -25.36
N GLN A 83 -16.57 16.45 -24.28
CA GLN A 83 -16.22 15.90 -22.97
C GLN A 83 -16.65 14.44 -22.92
N ILE A 84 -15.73 13.56 -22.46
CA ILE A 84 -16.06 12.15 -22.20
C ILE A 84 -17.13 12.04 -21.10
N THR A 85 -18.09 11.14 -21.31
CA THR A 85 -19.08 10.77 -20.29
C THR A 85 -18.73 9.44 -19.64
N GLY A 86 -19.37 9.13 -18.50
CA GLY A 86 -19.24 7.80 -17.89
C GLY A 86 -19.72 6.67 -18.78
N SER A 87 -20.72 6.91 -19.66
CA SER A 87 -21.16 5.90 -20.66
C SER A 87 -20.10 5.66 -21.73
N ASP A 88 -19.47 6.74 -22.25
CA ASP A 88 -18.39 6.59 -23.23
C ASP A 88 -17.21 5.80 -22.64
N TYR A 89 -16.82 6.13 -21.40
CA TYR A 89 -15.78 5.40 -20.68
C TYR A 89 -16.19 3.94 -20.46
N GLY A 90 -17.41 3.65 -20.04
CA GLY A 90 -17.90 2.29 -19.81
C GLY A 90 -17.89 1.44 -21.10
N ALA A 91 -18.29 2.03 -22.24
CA ALA A 91 -18.20 1.37 -23.53
C ALA A 91 -16.73 1.06 -23.92
N ILE A 92 -15.81 2.01 -23.73
CA ILE A 92 -14.38 1.81 -23.95
C ILE A 92 -13.85 0.70 -23.01
N PHE A 93 -14.21 0.75 -21.73
CA PHE A 93 -13.82 -0.24 -20.72
C PHE A 93 -14.18 -1.67 -21.18
N ASN A 94 -15.37 -1.90 -21.70
CA ASN A 94 -15.81 -3.22 -22.16
C ASN A 94 -14.93 -3.76 -23.30
N VAL A 95 -14.52 -2.92 -24.26
CA VAL A 95 -13.59 -3.32 -25.33
C VAL A 95 -12.22 -3.69 -24.78
N PHE A 96 -11.72 -2.96 -23.76
CA PHE A 96 -10.47 -3.30 -23.06
C PHE A 96 -10.59 -4.64 -22.33
N VAL A 97 -11.70 -4.87 -21.62
CA VAL A 97 -11.94 -6.13 -20.90
C VAL A 97 -11.88 -7.32 -21.85
N ASP A 98 -12.59 -7.25 -22.97
CA ASP A 98 -12.62 -8.32 -23.97
C ASP A 98 -11.22 -8.61 -24.52
N SER A 99 -10.47 -7.57 -24.89
CA SER A 99 -9.12 -7.70 -25.45
C SER A 99 -8.11 -8.21 -24.43
N MET A 100 -8.13 -7.69 -23.20
CA MET A 100 -7.19 -8.05 -22.14
C MET A 100 -7.46 -9.47 -21.59
N LYS A 101 -8.74 -9.85 -21.42
CA LYS A 101 -9.10 -11.22 -20.98
C LYS A 101 -8.90 -12.25 -22.07
N ALA A 102 -8.91 -11.88 -23.35
CA ALA A 102 -8.47 -12.75 -24.44
C ALA A 102 -6.97 -13.02 -24.39
N ALA A 103 -6.17 -12.10 -23.85
CA ALA A 103 -4.73 -12.31 -23.63
C ALA A 103 -4.43 -13.18 -22.39
N ASP A 104 -5.15 -12.95 -21.28
CA ASP A 104 -5.08 -13.75 -20.06
C ASP A 104 -6.44 -13.77 -19.36
N PRO A 105 -7.22 -14.86 -19.42
CA PRO A 105 -8.56 -14.91 -18.82
C PRO A 105 -8.55 -14.95 -17.29
N SER A 106 -7.39 -15.10 -16.65
CA SER A 106 -7.25 -15.17 -15.19
C SER A 106 -7.16 -13.82 -14.52
N ILE A 107 -6.98 -12.72 -15.28
CA ILE A 107 -6.85 -11.36 -14.73
C ILE A 107 -8.19 -10.80 -14.25
N LYS A 108 -8.08 -9.82 -13.35
CA LYS A 108 -9.19 -9.05 -12.82
C LYS A 108 -9.03 -7.60 -13.24
N ILE A 109 -10.10 -7.01 -13.77
CA ILE A 109 -10.06 -5.67 -14.37
C ILE A 109 -11.04 -4.76 -13.64
N GLY A 110 -10.52 -3.64 -13.13
CA GLY A 110 -11.25 -2.63 -12.39
C GLY A 110 -11.67 -1.43 -13.23
N ALA A 111 -12.90 -0.96 -12.98
CA ALA A 111 -13.46 0.24 -13.59
C ALA A 111 -13.33 1.45 -12.67
N VAL A 112 -12.89 2.60 -13.22
CA VAL A 112 -12.73 3.86 -12.49
C VAL A 112 -14.08 4.50 -12.25
N VAL A 113 -14.43 4.66 -10.97
CA VAL A 113 -15.64 5.35 -10.51
C VAL A 113 -15.29 6.50 -9.56
N PHE A 114 -16.24 7.37 -9.25
CA PHE A 114 -16.11 8.44 -8.28
C PHE A 114 -17.06 8.19 -7.10
N PRO A 115 -16.63 8.34 -5.84
CA PRO A 115 -17.41 7.89 -4.69
C PRO A 115 -18.64 8.75 -4.35
N HIS A 116 -18.89 9.85 -5.07
CA HIS A 116 -20.03 10.74 -4.82
C HIS A 116 -20.97 10.80 -6.01
N ASP A 117 -22.23 10.52 -5.74
CA ASP A 117 -23.29 10.58 -6.76
C ASP A 117 -23.50 12.01 -7.29
N GLY A 118 -23.90 12.13 -8.54
CA GLY A 118 -24.14 13.41 -9.22
C GLY A 118 -22.88 14.10 -9.72
N ASN A 119 -21.70 13.78 -9.19
CA ASN A 119 -20.47 14.44 -9.59
C ASN A 119 -20.02 14.06 -11.00
N TYR A 120 -19.30 14.96 -11.65
CA TYR A 120 -18.78 14.76 -13.01
C TYR A 120 -19.85 14.29 -14.00
N ASN A 121 -21.00 14.98 -14.02
CA ASN A 121 -22.14 14.65 -14.87
C ASN A 121 -22.67 13.21 -14.66
N ASN A 122 -22.86 12.83 -13.41
CA ASN A 122 -23.30 11.49 -13.02
C ASN A 122 -22.33 10.37 -13.49
N TRP A 123 -21.04 10.59 -13.40
CA TRP A 123 -20.00 9.68 -13.90
C TRP A 123 -20.24 8.24 -13.45
N THR A 124 -20.26 8.01 -12.15
CA THR A 124 -20.34 6.66 -11.58
C THR A 124 -21.62 5.94 -11.98
N ARG A 125 -22.78 6.62 -11.93
CA ARG A 125 -24.04 6.06 -12.41
C ARG A 125 -23.93 5.56 -13.85
N ARG A 126 -23.38 6.38 -14.75
CA ARG A 126 -23.23 6.05 -16.17
C ARG A 126 -22.24 4.91 -16.40
N VAL A 127 -21.12 4.91 -15.69
CA VAL A 127 -20.13 3.81 -15.73
C VAL A 127 -20.79 2.51 -15.30
N LEU A 128 -21.42 2.49 -14.11
CA LEU A 128 -22.05 1.29 -13.56
C LEU A 128 -23.05 0.65 -14.48
N GLN A 129 -23.86 1.44 -15.18
CA GLN A 129 -24.86 0.95 -16.15
C GLN A 129 -24.22 0.23 -17.35
N GLU A 130 -23.00 0.59 -17.73
CA GLU A 130 -22.28 -0.04 -18.85
C GLU A 130 -21.47 -1.27 -18.41
N VAL A 131 -20.89 -1.25 -17.17
CA VAL A 131 -19.89 -2.23 -16.77
C VAL A 131 -20.39 -3.28 -15.77
N GLU A 132 -21.68 -3.28 -15.42
CA GLU A 132 -22.23 -4.14 -14.35
C GLU A 132 -21.96 -5.65 -14.54
N ASN A 133 -21.71 -6.10 -15.77
CA ASN A 133 -21.47 -7.50 -16.11
C ASN A 133 -20.02 -7.80 -16.54
N THR A 134 -19.15 -6.79 -16.62
CA THR A 134 -17.80 -6.91 -17.17
C THR A 134 -16.72 -6.52 -16.18
N ALA A 135 -16.97 -5.54 -15.28
CA ALA A 135 -16.03 -5.17 -14.26
C ALA A 135 -15.88 -6.27 -13.18
N ASP A 136 -14.66 -6.56 -12.77
CA ASP A 136 -14.39 -7.47 -11.65
C ASP A 136 -14.38 -6.72 -10.30
N PHE A 137 -14.04 -5.44 -10.28
CA PHE A 137 -14.01 -4.56 -9.10
C PHE A 137 -14.13 -3.09 -9.51
N LEU A 138 -14.38 -2.22 -8.54
CA LEU A 138 -14.47 -0.78 -8.76
C LEU A 138 -13.29 -0.07 -8.13
N ILE A 139 -12.83 1.00 -8.77
CA ILE A 139 -11.67 1.79 -8.37
C ILE A 139 -12.11 3.18 -7.98
N ILE A 140 -11.69 3.61 -6.80
CA ILE A 140 -11.86 4.98 -6.32
C ILE A 140 -10.53 5.58 -5.93
N HIS A 141 -10.42 6.90 -6.06
CA HIS A 141 -9.35 7.72 -5.53
C HIS A 141 -9.93 8.73 -4.55
N ASP A 142 -9.29 8.92 -3.41
CA ASP A 142 -9.65 10.01 -2.52
C ASP A 142 -8.44 10.62 -1.80
N TYR A 143 -8.33 11.93 -1.94
CA TYR A 143 -7.40 12.75 -1.16
C TYR A 143 -8.21 13.47 -0.09
N LEU A 144 -8.46 12.72 0.98
CA LEU A 144 -9.32 13.09 2.10
C LEU A 144 -8.96 14.47 2.63
N LYS A 145 -9.96 15.32 2.78
CA LYS A 145 -9.89 16.71 3.24
C LYS A 145 -9.04 17.61 2.35
N ARG A 146 -9.70 18.51 1.62
CA ARG A 146 -9.06 19.46 0.68
C ARG A 146 -9.49 20.88 1.00
N LYS A 147 -8.55 21.82 0.88
CA LYS A 147 -8.80 23.27 0.87
C LYS A 147 -8.01 23.93 -0.26
N ASN A 148 -8.42 25.13 -0.72
CA ASN A 148 -7.70 25.88 -1.74
C ASN A 148 -6.23 26.13 -1.36
N ASN A 149 -5.97 26.45 -0.09
CA ASN A 149 -4.63 26.43 0.49
C ASN A 149 -4.53 25.20 1.42
N PRO A 150 -3.79 24.16 1.04
CA PRO A 150 -3.66 22.94 1.83
C PRO A 150 -3.13 23.17 3.24
N ASN A 151 -2.24 24.14 3.45
CA ASN A 151 -1.70 24.47 4.77
C ASN A 151 -2.76 24.99 5.77
N ASN A 152 -3.94 25.41 5.28
CA ASN A 152 -5.06 25.80 6.12
C ASN A 152 -5.89 24.61 6.65
N VAL A 153 -5.59 23.39 6.23
CA VAL A 153 -6.21 22.19 6.82
C VAL A 153 -5.58 21.96 8.20
N THR A 154 -6.40 21.96 9.22
CA THR A 154 -5.95 21.75 10.60
C THR A 154 -5.86 20.25 10.93
N PHE A 155 -5.07 19.90 11.94
CA PHE A 155 -4.95 18.51 12.38
C PHE A 155 -6.31 17.92 12.87
N PRO A 156 -7.14 18.61 13.65
CA PRO A 156 -8.48 18.13 13.97
C PRO A 156 -9.36 17.86 12.74
N GLU A 157 -9.27 18.69 11.69
CA GLU A 157 -10.01 18.44 10.45
C GLU A 157 -9.53 17.19 9.73
N MET A 158 -8.22 16.90 9.74
CA MET A 158 -7.68 15.64 9.24
C MET A 158 -8.27 14.45 10.01
N MET A 159 -8.32 14.56 11.33
CA MET A 159 -8.85 13.46 12.18
C MET A 159 -10.33 13.18 11.94
N ILE A 160 -11.11 14.21 11.63
CA ILE A 160 -12.54 14.08 11.26
C ILE A 160 -12.68 13.44 9.86
N ALA A 161 -11.83 13.84 8.91
CA ALA A 161 -11.89 13.38 7.52
C ALA A 161 -11.69 11.86 7.37
N VAL A 162 -11.10 11.19 8.33
CA VAL A 162 -10.96 9.72 8.31
C VAL A 162 -12.31 9.00 8.14
N SER A 163 -13.43 9.61 8.60
CA SER A 163 -14.77 9.05 8.41
C SER A 163 -15.24 9.07 6.94
N GLU A 164 -14.59 9.82 6.07
CA GLU A 164 -14.87 9.85 4.62
C GLU A 164 -14.65 8.47 4.01
N VAL A 165 -13.71 7.66 4.50
CA VAL A 165 -13.49 6.27 4.04
C VAL A 165 -14.78 5.43 4.11
N GLN A 166 -15.47 5.47 5.25
CA GLN A 166 -16.75 4.76 5.40
C GLN A 166 -17.82 5.34 4.48
N GLN A 167 -17.86 6.66 4.33
CA GLN A 167 -18.85 7.33 3.50
C GLN A 167 -18.65 6.95 2.03
N ASP A 168 -17.42 6.90 1.53
CA ASP A 168 -17.10 6.51 0.17
C ASP A 168 -17.56 5.08 -0.14
N VAL A 169 -17.22 4.13 0.74
CA VAL A 169 -17.66 2.74 0.59
C VAL A 169 -19.18 2.64 0.57
N ASN A 170 -19.86 3.32 1.49
CA ASN A 170 -21.32 3.32 1.56
C ASN A 170 -21.96 3.96 0.32
N ASN A 171 -21.41 5.08 -0.16
CA ASN A 171 -21.89 5.78 -1.35
C ASN A 171 -21.74 4.91 -2.59
N VAL A 172 -20.56 4.31 -2.82
CA VAL A 172 -20.34 3.41 -3.97
C VAL A 172 -21.31 2.22 -3.91
N ASN A 173 -21.44 1.58 -2.76
CA ASN A 173 -22.36 0.44 -2.58
C ASN A 173 -23.83 0.82 -2.79
N THR A 174 -24.22 2.02 -2.38
CA THR A 174 -25.57 2.56 -2.62
C THR A 174 -25.79 2.80 -4.12
N MET A 175 -24.81 3.38 -4.82
CA MET A 175 -24.89 3.60 -6.27
C MET A 175 -24.94 2.27 -7.03
N VAL A 176 -24.18 1.26 -6.62
CA VAL A 176 -24.25 -0.09 -7.21
C VAL A 176 -25.68 -0.64 -7.16
N SER A 177 -26.29 -0.68 -5.98
CA SER A 177 -27.65 -1.20 -5.83
C SER A 177 -28.74 -0.33 -6.44
N SER A 178 -28.48 0.97 -6.62
CA SER A 178 -29.46 1.91 -7.21
C SER A 178 -29.42 1.95 -8.73
N TYR A 179 -28.28 1.67 -9.37
CA TYR A 179 -28.06 1.91 -10.79
C TYR A 179 -27.73 0.65 -11.60
N THR A 180 -27.61 -0.50 -10.94
CA THR A 180 -27.37 -1.79 -11.57
C THR A 180 -28.36 -2.85 -11.08
N SER A 181 -28.33 -4.03 -11.67
CA SER A 181 -29.05 -5.19 -11.19
C SER A 181 -28.38 -5.91 -9.99
N LYS A 182 -27.19 -5.42 -9.57
CA LYS A 182 -26.39 -6.06 -8.53
C LYS A 182 -26.76 -5.57 -7.14
N PRO A 183 -26.65 -6.42 -6.10
CA PRO A 183 -26.88 -5.98 -4.73
C PRO A 183 -25.76 -5.06 -4.23
N SER A 184 -26.04 -4.28 -3.19
CA SER A 184 -25.05 -3.52 -2.45
C SER A 184 -23.86 -4.43 -2.02
N GLY A 185 -22.62 -3.98 -2.19
CA GLY A 185 -21.44 -4.76 -1.85
C GLY A 185 -21.08 -5.87 -2.86
N TYR A 186 -21.71 -5.90 -4.04
CA TYR A 186 -21.40 -6.89 -5.06
C TYR A 186 -19.97 -6.77 -5.60
N PHE A 187 -19.52 -5.55 -5.87
CA PHE A 187 -18.17 -5.30 -6.37
C PHE A 187 -17.21 -5.07 -5.20
N PRO A 188 -16.04 -5.76 -5.15
CA PRO A 188 -14.93 -5.30 -4.35
C PRO A 188 -14.54 -3.86 -4.73
N ILE A 189 -14.15 -3.06 -3.74
CA ILE A 189 -13.67 -1.69 -3.94
C ILE A 189 -12.16 -1.67 -3.74
N ALA A 190 -11.44 -1.06 -4.68
CA ALA A 190 -10.02 -0.76 -4.58
C ALA A 190 -9.84 0.76 -4.46
N MET A 191 -9.06 1.22 -3.48
CA MET A 191 -8.61 2.60 -3.38
C MET A 191 -7.17 2.66 -3.86
N THR A 192 -6.99 2.90 -5.16
CA THR A 192 -5.67 2.81 -5.82
C THR A 192 -4.86 4.10 -5.74
N GLU A 193 -5.47 5.18 -5.28
CA GLU A 193 -4.78 6.38 -4.82
C GLU A 193 -5.48 6.96 -3.60
N TYR A 194 -4.72 7.23 -2.55
CA TYR A 194 -5.17 8.03 -1.42
C TYR A 194 -4.01 8.71 -0.71
N ASN A 195 -4.27 9.85 -0.12
CA ASN A 195 -3.40 10.54 0.83
C ASN A 195 -4.20 11.68 1.49
N SER A 196 -3.56 12.45 2.38
CA SER A 196 -4.05 13.78 2.72
C SER A 196 -3.61 14.81 1.65
N LYS A 197 -4.29 15.97 1.60
CA LYS A 197 -3.82 17.15 0.86
C LYS A 197 -3.75 18.33 1.81
N THR A 198 -2.68 18.39 2.59
CA THR A 198 -2.55 19.22 3.80
C THR A 198 -1.25 20.03 3.87
N GLY A 199 -0.56 20.15 2.73
CA GLY A 199 0.68 20.92 2.62
C GLY A 199 1.78 20.33 3.51
N GLU A 200 2.45 21.16 4.31
CA GLU A 200 3.58 20.70 5.13
C GLU A 200 3.24 19.56 6.09
N ARG A 201 1.96 19.35 6.44
CA ARG A 201 1.56 18.21 7.29
C ARG A 201 1.69 16.87 6.59
N GLU A 202 1.73 16.83 5.25
CA GLU A 202 1.92 15.59 4.48
C GLU A 202 3.23 14.88 4.80
N ILE A 203 4.25 15.64 5.22
CA ILE A 203 5.57 15.11 5.57
C ILE A 203 5.85 15.09 7.08
N ALA A 204 4.83 15.34 7.89
CA ALA A 204 4.91 15.40 9.35
C ALA A 204 4.23 14.21 10.03
N MET A 205 4.37 14.11 11.36
CA MET A 205 3.70 13.10 12.18
C MET A 205 2.17 13.12 12.02
N ALA A 206 1.59 14.29 11.76
CA ALA A 206 0.16 14.45 11.46
C ALA A 206 -0.32 13.49 10.37
N ASN A 207 0.45 13.36 9.28
CA ASN A 207 0.09 12.46 8.19
C ASN A 207 0.30 10.98 8.56
N ALA A 208 1.32 10.66 9.35
CA ALA A 208 1.52 9.30 9.85
C ALA A 208 0.32 8.85 10.71
N ILE A 209 -0.14 9.68 11.63
CA ILE A 209 -1.33 9.43 12.45
C ILE A 209 -2.58 9.30 11.57
N PHE A 210 -2.74 10.20 10.60
CA PHE A 210 -3.86 10.21 9.67
C PHE A 210 -3.91 8.93 8.83
N ILE A 211 -2.80 8.58 8.18
CA ILE A 211 -2.71 7.39 7.32
C ILE A 211 -2.87 6.09 8.12
N ALA A 212 -2.35 6.01 9.34
CA ALA A 212 -2.58 4.85 10.21
C ALA A 212 -4.07 4.61 10.47
N ARG A 213 -4.83 5.68 10.73
CA ARG A 213 -6.28 5.61 10.91
C ARG A 213 -7.02 5.29 9.61
N VAL A 214 -6.62 5.92 8.50
CA VAL A 214 -7.20 5.66 7.17
C VAL A 214 -7.03 4.19 6.80
N LEU A 215 -5.84 3.62 6.96
CA LEU A 215 -5.58 2.19 6.72
C LEU A 215 -6.47 1.30 7.60
N GLY A 216 -6.58 1.62 8.90
CA GLY A 216 -7.45 0.89 9.81
C GLY A 216 -8.92 0.92 9.37
N GLU A 217 -9.45 2.09 8.97
CA GLU A 217 -10.83 2.20 8.47
C GLU A 217 -11.01 1.53 7.10
N GLN A 218 -10.04 1.61 6.20
CA GLN A 218 -10.10 0.92 4.90
C GLN A 218 -10.22 -0.60 5.08
N ILE A 219 -9.43 -1.20 5.96
CA ILE A 219 -9.51 -2.63 6.25
C ILE A 219 -10.84 -2.96 6.93
N LYS A 220 -11.27 -2.17 7.91
CA LYS A 220 -12.53 -2.33 8.62
C LYS A 220 -13.73 -2.27 7.68
N HIS A 221 -13.69 -1.43 6.66
CA HIS A 221 -14.73 -1.28 5.65
C HIS A 221 -14.49 -2.13 4.39
N GLN A 222 -13.59 -3.11 4.46
CA GLN A 222 -13.36 -4.14 3.44
C GLN A 222 -12.93 -3.57 2.08
N ILE A 223 -12.14 -2.49 2.07
CA ILE A 223 -11.44 -2.07 0.86
C ILE A 223 -10.44 -3.15 0.51
N GLY A 224 -10.60 -3.76 -0.66
CA GLY A 224 -9.85 -4.93 -1.09
C GLY A 224 -8.41 -4.64 -1.50
N MET A 225 -8.12 -3.41 -1.92
CA MET A 225 -6.79 -2.89 -2.23
C MET A 225 -6.65 -1.46 -1.74
N SER A 226 -5.48 -1.15 -1.17
CA SER A 226 -5.17 0.15 -0.61
C SER A 226 -3.77 0.57 -1.04
N LEU A 227 -3.67 1.58 -1.92
CA LEU A 227 -2.39 2.03 -2.46
C LEU A 227 -2.22 3.53 -2.19
N ILE A 228 -1.25 3.83 -1.35
CA ILE A 228 -0.95 5.23 -1.02
C ILE A 228 -0.27 5.92 -2.21
N TRP A 229 -0.71 7.10 -2.56
CA TRP A 229 -0.02 7.98 -3.48
C TRP A 229 0.93 8.91 -2.71
N SER A 230 2.27 8.72 -2.78
CA SER A 230 2.97 7.76 -3.62
C SER A 230 4.23 7.23 -2.92
N PHE A 231 4.94 6.29 -3.52
CA PHE A 231 6.21 5.81 -2.98
C PHE A 231 7.25 6.92 -2.92
N GLN A 232 7.38 7.71 -3.99
CA GLN A 232 8.30 8.83 -4.08
C GLN A 232 7.73 9.94 -4.96
N ASN A 233 7.64 11.13 -4.42
CA ASN A 233 7.21 12.34 -5.12
C ASN A 233 8.19 13.48 -4.81
N GLY A 234 7.86 14.73 -5.04
CA GLY A 234 8.66 15.89 -4.72
C GLY A 234 7.85 16.94 -3.99
N LEU A 235 8.52 17.82 -3.27
CA LEU A 235 7.87 18.94 -2.59
C LEU A 235 7.09 19.79 -3.60
N ASP A 236 5.86 20.09 -3.26
CA ASP A 236 5.01 21.03 -3.97
C ASP A 236 5.24 22.47 -3.50
N SER A 237 4.52 23.42 -4.10
CA SER A 237 4.62 24.85 -3.74
C SER A 237 4.09 25.18 -2.33
N TYR A 238 3.43 24.27 -1.66
CA TYR A 238 2.92 24.40 -0.30
C TYR A 238 3.80 23.70 0.73
N GLY A 239 4.94 23.13 0.30
CA GLY A 239 5.87 22.40 1.15
C GLY A 239 5.41 20.98 1.49
N GLY A 240 4.34 20.51 0.85
CA GLY A 240 3.84 19.14 0.96
C GLY A 240 4.58 18.18 0.03
N ASP A 241 4.50 16.90 0.33
CA ASP A 241 5.03 15.82 -0.51
C ASP A 241 4.25 14.54 -0.23
N HIS A 242 3.52 14.06 -1.21
CA HIS A 242 2.80 12.80 -1.10
C HIS A 242 3.70 11.57 -1.04
N GLY A 243 5.02 11.71 -1.33
CA GLY A 243 5.96 10.60 -1.26
C GLY A 243 6.16 10.09 0.16
N ILE A 244 6.09 8.77 0.36
CA ILE A 244 6.48 8.16 1.64
C ILE A 244 8.00 8.18 1.86
N THR A 245 8.77 8.45 0.79
CA THR A 245 10.21 8.73 0.83
C THR A 245 10.53 10.03 0.09
N ALA A 246 11.54 10.78 0.58
CA ALA A 246 11.97 12.03 -0.05
C ALA A 246 12.61 11.78 -1.42
N ARG A 247 12.21 12.57 -2.44
CA ARG A 247 12.80 12.50 -3.79
C ARG A 247 13.87 13.55 -4.01
N ASN A 248 13.47 14.79 -3.93
CA ASN A 248 14.31 15.95 -4.14
C ASN A 248 14.14 16.87 -2.92
N SER A 249 15.12 16.90 -2.06
CA SER A 249 15.16 17.80 -0.92
C SER A 249 16.56 18.36 -0.80
N THR A 250 16.66 19.63 -0.50
CA THR A 250 17.91 20.27 -0.07
C THR A 250 18.12 20.08 1.43
N ILE A 251 17.13 19.50 2.13
CA ILE A 251 17.09 19.40 3.59
C ILE A 251 17.53 18.01 4.04
N VAL A 252 17.08 16.95 3.34
CA VAL A 252 17.41 15.56 3.66
C VAL A 252 17.85 14.79 2.39
N PRO A 253 18.65 13.73 2.52
CA PRO A 253 19.05 12.89 1.39
C PRO A 253 17.86 12.30 0.64
N LYS A 254 18.04 12.04 -0.65
CA LYS A 254 17.08 11.27 -1.44
C LYS A 254 16.83 9.91 -0.77
N ASN A 255 15.60 9.44 -0.82
CA ASN A 255 15.11 8.19 -0.21
C ASN A 255 15.01 8.22 1.32
N THR A 256 15.23 9.36 2.00
CA THR A 256 14.95 9.46 3.43
C THR A 256 13.49 9.09 3.70
N PRO A 257 13.22 8.07 4.55
CA PRO A 257 11.85 7.69 4.89
C PRO A 257 11.14 8.82 5.66
N ARG A 258 9.94 9.16 5.23
CA ARG A 258 9.07 10.09 5.95
C ARG A 258 8.26 9.37 7.03
N PRO A 259 7.61 10.06 7.97
CA PRO A 259 6.83 9.43 9.03
C PRO A 259 5.84 8.35 8.56
N VAL A 260 5.16 8.59 7.44
CA VAL A 260 4.19 7.64 6.81
C VAL A 260 4.85 6.33 6.36
N TYR A 261 6.12 6.35 5.95
CA TYR A 261 6.85 5.13 5.58
C TYR A 261 6.85 4.10 6.72
N PHE A 262 7.07 4.56 7.95
CA PHE A 262 7.13 3.68 9.11
C PHE A 262 5.77 3.11 9.48
N VAL A 263 4.70 3.87 9.27
CA VAL A 263 3.34 3.34 9.42
C VAL A 263 3.11 2.19 8.45
N ASN A 264 3.38 2.37 7.15
CA ASN A 264 3.22 1.30 6.16
C ASN A 264 4.13 0.10 6.47
N ARG A 265 5.37 0.33 6.89
CA ARG A 265 6.29 -0.73 7.28
C ARG A 265 5.73 -1.59 8.41
N TYR A 266 5.29 -0.98 9.50
CA TYR A 266 4.79 -1.71 10.66
C TYR A 266 3.39 -2.28 10.47
N MET A 267 2.53 -1.64 9.66
CA MET A 267 1.28 -2.25 9.22
C MET A 267 1.53 -3.61 8.56
N ASN A 268 2.48 -3.68 7.63
CA ASN A 268 2.82 -4.94 6.96
C ASN A 268 3.37 -6.03 7.89
N GLN A 269 3.93 -5.66 9.04
CA GLN A 269 4.53 -6.59 10.00
C GLN A 269 3.56 -7.02 11.12
N PHE A 270 2.71 -6.11 11.55
CA PHE A 270 1.88 -6.28 12.76
C PHE A 270 0.39 -6.45 12.48
N PHE A 271 -0.04 -6.27 11.24
CA PHE A 271 -1.44 -6.45 10.88
C PHE A 271 -1.66 -7.82 10.27
N GLY A 272 -2.56 -8.61 10.86
CA GLY A 272 -2.82 -10.00 10.50
C GLY A 272 -3.89 -10.16 9.43
N ASP A 273 -4.20 -11.42 9.13
CA ASP A 273 -5.02 -11.84 7.99
C ASP A 273 -6.51 -11.50 8.14
N LYS A 274 -6.99 -11.35 9.36
CA LYS A 274 -8.42 -11.13 9.65
C LYS A 274 -8.61 -9.99 10.63
N MET A 275 -9.41 -9.00 10.25
CA MET A 275 -9.86 -7.95 11.14
C MET A 275 -10.76 -8.53 12.22
N ILE A 276 -10.52 -8.15 13.49
CA ILE A 276 -11.38 -8.43 14.63
C ILE A 276 -12.08 -7.13 15.01
N TRP A 277 -13.37 -7.21 15.29
CA TRP A 277 -14.07 -6.04 15.78
C TRP A 277 -13.46 -5.55 17.11
N SER A 278 -13.14 -4.27 17.17
CA SER A 278 -12.59 -3.62 18.35
C SER A 278 -13.33 -2.32 18.65
N TYR A 279 -13.40 -1.97 19.92
CA TYR A 279 -14.04 -0.76 20.41
C TYR A 279 -13.12 -0.05 21.39
N SER A 280 -13.02 1.27 21.27
CA SER A 280 -12.34 2.12 22.24
C SER A 280 -13.37 2.92 23.04
N SER A 281 -13.27 2.92 24.36
CA SER A 281 -14.11 3.76 25.24
C SER A 281 -13.71 5.24 25.21
N ASP A 282 -12.52 5.56 24.71
CA ASP A 282 -12.03 6.93 24.54
C ASP A 282 -11.92 7.24 23.04
N THR A 283 -12.72 8.18 22.56
CA THR A 283 -12.74 8.60 21.14
C THR A 283 -11.45 9.26 20.66
N SER A 284 -10.58 9.67 21.57
CA SER A 284 -9.26 10.22 21.26
C SER A 284 -8.21 9.13 21.00
N ILE A 285 -8.54 7.88 21.26
CA ILE A 285 -7.76 6.69 20.95
C ILE A 285 -8.51 5.84 19.94
N ASN A 286 -7.87 5.55 18.83
CA ASN A 286 -8.38 4.60 17.85
C ASN A 286 -7.60 3.29 17.95
N SER A 287 -8.31 2.16 17.95
CA SER A 287 -7.70 0.84 17.97
C SER A 287 -8.27 -0.04 16.85
N TYR A 288 -7.38 -0.78 16.21
CA TYR A 288 -7.74 -1.76 15.19
C TYR A 288 -7.02 -3.06 15.54
N VAL A 289 -7.74 -4.15 15.57
CA VAL A 289 -7.23 -5.45 16.00
C VAL A 289 -7.38 -6.47 14.89
N THR A 290 -6.36 -7.26 14.70
CA THR A 290 -6.35 -8.33 13.70
C THR A 290 -5.86 -9.63 14.31
N LYS A 291 -6.11 -10.73 13.61
CA LYS A 291 -5.63 -12.06 13.95
C LYS A 291 -4.89 -12.64 12.75
N PHE A 292 -3.74 -13.25 13.03
CA PHE A 292 -2.99 -14.05 12.07
C PHE A 292 -3.52 -15.48 12.04
N ASP A 293 -3.30 -16.19 10.94
CA ASP A 293 -3.75 -17.59 10.79
C ASP A 293 -3.12 -18.54 11.84
N ASN A 294 -1.92 -18.23 12.34
CA ASN A 294 -1.27 -18.96 13.43
C ASN A 294 -1.86 -18.68 14.82
N GLY A 295 -2.85 -17.79 14.89
CA GLY A 295 -3.52 -17.39 16.13
C GLY A 295 -2.88 -16.24 16.89
N ASP A 296 -1.78 -15.67 16.40
CA ASP A 296 -1.23 -14.42 16.94
C ASP A 296 -2.21 -13.25 16.70
N MET A 297 -2.09 -12.20 17.48
CA MET A 297 -2.91 -11.00 17.32
C MET A 297 -2.03 -9.78 17.06
N GLY A 298 -2.47 -8.94 16.13
CA GLY A 298 -1.88 -7.65 15.84
C GLY A 298 -2.83 -6.52 16.22
N MET A 299 -2.30 -5.47 16.82
CA MET A 299 -3.07 -4.31 17.28
C MET A 299 -2.39 -3.04 16.83
N LEU A 300 -3.14 -2.17 16.22
CA LEU A 300 -2.76 -0.80 15.92
C LEU A 300 -3.49 0.13 16.87
N VAL A 301 -2.74 0.94 17.62
CA VAL A 301 -3.29 1.96 18.52
C VAL A 301 -2.80 3.32 18.10
N VAL A 302 -3.71 4.25 17.93
CA VAL A 302 -3.41 5.61 17.50
C VAL A 302 -3.86 6.60 18.57
N ASN A 303 -2.92 7.34 19.13
CA ASN A 303 -3.17 8.47 20.00
C ASN A 303 -2.93 9.78 19.23
N HIS A 304 -4.00 10.49 18.92
CA HIS A 304 -3.92 11.75 18.20
C HIS A 304 -4.03 12.98 19.14
N THR A 305 -3.72 12.80 20.43
CA THR A 305 -3.75 13.89 21.42
C THR A 305 -2.35 14.26 21.92
N SER A 306 -2.24 15.41 22.56
CA SER A 306 -1.01 15.90 23.20
C SER A 306 -0.71 15.29 24.56
N ASN A 307 -1.51 14.32 25.03
CA ASN A 307 -1.33 13.67 26.33
C ASN A 307 -1.10 12.19 26.17
N SER A 308 -0.21 11.61 26.99
CA SER A 308 -0.11 10.16 27.15
C SER A 308 -1.44 9.57 27.62
N LYS A 309 -1.75 8.37 27.18
CA LYS A 309 -2.93 7.62 27.56
C LYS A 309 -2.54 6.21 28.02
N VAL A 310 -3.16 5.72 29.07
CA VAL A 310 -3.06 4.30 29.44
C VAL A 310 -4.24 3.58 28.79
N VAL A 311 -3.93 2.66 27.89
CA VAL A 311 -4.91 1.79 27.23
C VAL A 311 -4.84 0.40 27.84
N GLU A 312 -5.96 -0.11 28.29
CA GLU A 312 -6.11 -1.48 28.77
C GLU A 312 -6.93 -2.27 27.74
N PHE A 313 -6.35 -3.37 27.25
CA PHE A 313 -7.05 -4.24 26.32
C PHE A 313 -7.85 -5.31 27.08
N ASP A 314 -9.14 -5.35 26.81
CA ASP A 314 -10.00 -6.46 27.20
C ASP A 314 -10.13 -7.45 26.02
N PHE A 315 -9.51 -8.59 26.17
CA PHE A 315 -9.53 -9.66 25.16
C PHE A 315 -10.69 -10.65 25.33
N GLY A 316 -11.56 -10.44 26.32
CA GLY A 316 -12.66 -11.35 26.64
C GLY A 316 -12.16 -12.77 26.88
N SER A 317 -12.69 -13.73 26.10
CA SER A 317 -12.31 -15.14 26.18
C SER A 317 -11.16 -15.53 25.24
N ALA A 318 -10.50 -14.61 24.55
CA ALA A 318 -9.42 -14.92 23.64
C ALA A 318 -8.20 -15.48 24.40
N GLN A 319 -7.62 -16.55 23.85
CA GLN A 319 -6.41 -17.15 24.41
C GLN A 319 -5.19 -16.32 23.98
N LEU A 320 -4.62 -15.61 24.94
CA LEU A 320 -3.40 -14.84 24.73
C LEU A 320 -2.16 -15.74 24.63
N LYS A 321 -1.23 -15.32 23.81
CA LYS A 321 0.10 -15.90 23.66
C LYS A 321 1.04 -15.41 24.77
N ASN A 322 2.26 -15.97 24.79
CA ASN A 322 3.20 -15.82 25.91
C ASN A 322 3.85 -14.44 26.06
N SER A 323 3.81 -13.62 25.03
CA SER A 323 4.52 -12.32 25.03
C SER A 323 3.78 -11.24 24.24
N PHE A 324 4.06 -10.02 24.61
CA PHE A 324 3.76 -8.83 23.83
C PHE A 324 5.02 -8.24 23.26
N PHE A 325 4.94 -7.80 21.99
CA PHE A 325 5.98 -7.08 21.27
C PHE A 325 5.39 -5.80 20.71
N TRP A 326 6.13 -4.68 20.73
CA TRP A 326 5.58 -3.46 20.15
C TRP A 326 6.64 -2.50 19.61
N TYR A 327 6.21 -1.70 18.65
CA TYR A 327 6.91 -0.52 18.16
C TYR A 327 6.06 0.72 18.38
N GLU A 328 6.73 1.80 18.79
CA GLU A 328 6.16 3.12 18.95
C GLU A 328 6.74 4.03 17.86
N VAL A 329 5.89 4.64 17.07
CA VAL A 329 6.21 5.71 16.12
C VAL A 329 5.61 6.98 16.69
N ASP A 330 6.43 7.90 17.18
CA ASP A 330 5.97 9.08 17.92
C ASP A 330 6.76 10.35 17.58
N ALA A 331 6.20 11.50 17.93
CA ALA A 331 6.84 12.80 17.87
C ALA A 331 6.38 13.69 19.02
N SER A 332 7.06 14.80 19.26
CA SER A 332 6.68 15.74 20.32
C SER A 332 5.41 16.51 19.96
N ASN A 333 5.20 16.79 18.65
CA ASN A 333 4.03 17.47 18.12
C ASN A 333 3.58 16.84 16.80
N GLU A 334 2.33 17.06 16.42
CA GLU A 334 1.79 16.58 15.16
C GLU A 334 2.46 17.19 13.92
N THR A 335 3.06 18.38 14.06
CA THR A 335 3.76 19.09 12.97
C THR A 335 5.21 18.68 12.83
N ASP A 336 5.76 17.86 13.72
CA ASP A 336 7.14 17.44 13.66
C ASP A 336 7.37 16.54 12.44
N LYS A 337 8.37 16.87 11.65
CA LYS A 337 8.83 16.11 10.49
C LYS A 337 9.87 15.05 10.86
N LYS A 338 10.47 15.19 12.05
CA LYS A 338 11.41 14.26 12.68
C LYS A 338 10.69 13.44 13.73
N ILE A 339 10.83 12.12 13.66
CA ILE A 339 10.11 11.19 14.53
C ILE A 339 11.06 10.28 15.31
N PHE A 340 10.49 9.61 16.30
CA PHE A 340 11.14 8.57 17.07
C PHE A 340 10.52 7.20 16.76
N ILE A 341 11.34 6.18 16.82
CA ILE A 341 10.93 4.77 16.82
C ILE A 341 11.58 4.12 18.03
N ASN A 342 10.78 3.64 18.98
CA ASN A 342 11.25 3.06 20.22
C ASN A 342 12.31 3.95 20.89
N ASN A 343 12.05 5.25 21.01
CA ASN A 343 12.93 6.28 21.58
C ASN A 343 14.20 6.58 20.77
N GLN A 344 14.38 6.01 19.58
CA GLN A 344 15.52 6.31 18.70
C GLN A 344 15.10 7.23 17.57
N THR A 345 15.97 8.12 17.15
CA THR A 345 15.75 9.06 16.06
C THR A 345 17.05 9.25 15.25
N SER A 346 16.95 9.95 14.11
CA SER A 346 18.11 10.27 13.28
C SER A 346 18.77 11.59 13.67
N ASN A 347 19.97 11.83 13.13
CA ASN A 347 20.62 13.14 13.18
C ASN A 347 20.09 14.12 12.13
N LEU A 348 19.28 13.65 11.18
CA LEU A 348 18.64 14.47 10.18
C LEU A 348 17.54 15.35 10.79
N SER A 349 17.18 16.42 10.09
CA SER A 349 16.11 17.33 10.52
C SER A 349 14.70 16.77 10.31
N GLU A 350 14.55 15.76 9.45
CA GLU A 350 13.30 15.10 9.10
C GLU A 350 13.48 13.59 9.04
N GLY A 351 12.38 12.85 9.08
CA GLY A 351 12.36 11.38 9.00
C GLY A 351 12.55 10.70 10.36
N GLY A 352 12.79 9.41 10.32
CA GLY A 352 13.06 8.57 11.50
C GLY A 352 14.53 8.11 11.55
N PRO A 353 14.86 7.22 12.50
CA PRO A 353 16.21 6.71 12.66
C PRO A 353 16.71 5.98 11.40
N GLU A 354 17.96 6.24 11.02
CA GLU A 354 18.57 5.68 9.81
C GLU A 354 18.80 4.17 9.94
N ASN A 355 19.05 3.70 11.17
CA ASN A 355 19.22 2.28 11.50
C ASN A 355 17.90 1.57 11.86
N TYR A 356 16.76 2.06 11.38
CA TYR A 356 15.43 1.56 11.77
C TYR A 356 15.22 0.05 11.55
N THR A 357 15.96 -0.57 10.65
CA THR A 357 15.92 -2.03 10.42
C THR A 357 16.55 -2.84 11.54
N GLN A 358 17.39 -2.20 12.38
CA GLN A 358 18.09 -2.82 13.50
C GLN A 358 17.43 -2.51 14.86
N ILE A 359 16.41 -1.65 14.87
CA ILE A 359 15.70 -1.34 16.11
C ILE A 359 14.85 -2.54 16.51
N ALA A 360 15.13 -3.10 17.69
CA ALA A 360 14.33 -4.17 18.25
C ALA A 360 12.95 -3.67 18.72
N ALA A 361 11.94 -4.53 18.63
CA ALA A 361 10.67 -4.29 19.30
C ALA A 361 10.88 -4.22 20.81
N PHE A 362 10.12 -3.39 21.49
CA PHE A 362 9.94 -3.57 22.93
C PHE A 362 9.23 -4.89 23.18
N THR A 363 9.54 -5.55 24.27
CA THR A 363 8.93 -6.85 24.61
C THR A 363 8.69 -6.97 26.09
N ARG A 364 7.62 -7.70 26.43
CA ARG A 364 7.36 -8.18 27.79
C ARG A 364 6.64 -9.51 27.78
N PRO A 365 6.84 -10.37 28.81
CA PRO A 365 6.03 -11.55 29.01
C PRO A 365 4.55 -11.17 29.20
N ASN A 366 3.65 -12.07 28.81
CA ASN A 366 2.25 -11.97 29.15
C ASN A 366 2.05 -12.53 30.58
N ASP A 367 2.05 -11.63 31.55
CA ASP A 367 1.78 -11.90 32.97
C ASP A 367 0.33 -11.59 33.37
N GLY A 368 -0.55 -11.40 32.38
CA GLY A 368 -1.94 -10.95 32.54
C GLY A 368 -2.10 -9.42 32.52
N ASN A 369 -1.00 -8.67 32.51
CA ASN A 369 -1.09 -7.22 32.36
C ASN A 369 -1.30 -6.85 30.89
N THR A 370 -2.47 -6.28 30.57
CA THR A 370 -2.84 -5.84 29.22
C THR A 370 -2.80 -4.33 29.05
N LYS A 371 -2.18 -3.61 29.99
CA LYS A 371 -2.06 -2.14 29.98
C LYS A 371 -0.84 -1.69 29.20
N PHE A 372 -1.01 -0.68 28.35
CA PHE A 372 0.04 -0.02 27.60
C PHE A 372 -0.10 1.49 27.80
N GLU A 373 1.02 2.15 28.06
CA GLU A 373 1.10 3.59 27.97
C GLU A 373 1.33 3.97 26.50
N ILE A 374 0.41 4.75 25.94
CA ILE A 374 0.44 5.20 24.56
C ILE A 374 0.84 6.68 24.57
N LYS A 375 2.01 6.97 23.98
CA LYS A 375 2.58 8.33 23.95
C LYS A 375 1.66 9.34 23.25
N PRO A 376 1.84 10.64 23.51
CA PRO A 376 1.21 11.70 22.72
C PRO A 376 1.58 11.57 21.24
N PHE A 377 0.68 11.98 20.35
CA PHE A 377 0.93 12.01 18.91
C PHE A 377 1.69 10.78 18.40
N SER A 378 1.13 9.60 18.62
CA SER A 378 1.80 8.33 18.35
C SER A 378 0.94 7.32 17.60
N VAL A 379 1.64 6.43 16.91
CA VAL A 379 1.11 5.21 16.31
C VAL A 379 1.86 4.04 16.91
N THR A 380 1.16 3.20 17.68
CA THR A 380 1.76 2.06 18.38
C THR A 380 1.25 0.77 17.74
N PHE A 381 2.18 -0.08 17.32
CA PHE A 381 1.92 -1.38 16.75
C PHE A 381 2.27 -2.44 17.79
N ILE A 382 1.29 -3.23 18.21
CA ILE A 382 1.45 -4.25 19.26
C ILE A 382 1.11 -5.61 18.67
N ALA A 383 1.91 -6.62 19.00
CA ALA A 383 1.56 -8.02 18.71
C ALA A 383 1.55 -8.84 20.00
N ASN A 384 0.58 -9.73 20.10
CA ASN A 384 0.59 -10.80 21.07
C ASN A 384 0.91 -12.13 20.38
N ALA A 385 2.09 -12.67 20.67
CA ALA A 385 2.67 -13.82 19.97
C ALA A 385 3.52 -14.69 20.90
N ASN A 386 3.81 -15.91 20.50
CA ASN A 386 4.58 -16.84 21.35
C ASN A 386 6.09 -16.55 21.35
N ASN A 387 6.68 -16.09 20.26
CA ASN A 387 8.15 -15.92 20.21
C ASN A 387 8.73 -15.21 19.01
N THR A 388 8.05 -14.46 18.14
CA THR A 388 8.77 -14.17 16.90
C THR A 388 8.44 -12.90 16.11
N VAL A 389 7.51 -12.10 16.55
CA VAL A 389 7.26 -10.84 15.79
C VAL A 389 8.47 -9.90 15.84
N GLY A 390 9.24 -9.94 16.92
CA GLY A 390 10.51 -9.23 17.04
C GLY A 390 11.68 -9.88 16.28
N GLN A 391 11.62 -11.19 16.03
CA GLN A 391 12.67 -11.91 15.29
C GLN A 391 12.49 -11.88 13.78
N LEU A 392 11.30 -11.62 13.26
CA LEU A 392 11.11 -11.38 11.84
C LEU A 392 11.81 -10.10 11.36
N THR A 393 12.18 -9.21 12.26
CA THR A 393 12.88 -7.97 11.93
C THR A 393 14.35 -7.94 12.32
N THR A 394 14.81 -8.85 13.20
CA THR A 394 16.19 -8.77 13.72
C THR A 394 17.15 -9.79 13.14
N ASN A 395 16.68 -10.78 12.41
CA ASN A 395 17.52 -11.79 11.76
C ASN A 395 17.44 -11.84 10.24
N LEU A 396 16.93 -10.80 9.61
CA LEU A 396 17.51 -10.37 8.35
C LEU A 396 18.74 -9.49 8.70
N GLU A 397 19.67 -10.02 9.44
CA GLU A 397 21.06 -9.73 9.16
C GLU A 397 21.20 -10.08 7.69
N SER A 398 21.22 -9.04 6.89
CA SER A 398 21.15 -9.14 5.45
C SER A 398 22.40 -9.87 4.99
N ILE A 399 22.27 -11.18 4.89
CA ILE A 399 23.22 -11.95 4.10
C ILE A 399 22.94 -11.53 2.67
N TYR A 400 23.75 -10.64 2.15
CA TYR A 400 23.70 -10.26 0.76
C TYR A 400 24.59 -11.23 -0.02
N PHE A 401 24.12 -11.67 -1.14
CA PHE A 401 24.97 -12.36 -2.12
C PHE A 401 24.72 -11.73 -3.50
N ASN A 402 25.71 -11.89 -4.37
CA ASN A 402 25.61 -11.42 -5.74
C ASN A 402 24.57 -12.25 -6.51
N ASN A 403 23.49 -11.62 -6.93
CA ASN A 403 22.46 -12.26 -7.75
C ASN A 403 22.07 -11.30 -8.91
N PRO A 404 22.10 -11.71 -10.17
CA PRO A 404 22.53 -13.03 -10.62
C PRO A 404 24.05 -13.26 -10.43
N PHE A 405 24.44 -14.51 -10.21
CA PHE A 405 25.84 -14.94 -10.16
C PHE A 405 26.20 -15.73 -11.44
N HIS A 406 27.52 -15.71 -11.79
CA HIS A 406 28.04 -16.48 -12.90
C HIS A 406 28.85 -17.69 -12.39
N ASP A 407 30.03 -17.42 -11.87
CA ASP A 407 30.94 -18.49 -11.46
C ASP A 407 31.03 -18.66 -9.93
N HIS A 408 30.69 -17.62 -9.19
CA HIS A 408 30.82 -17.60 -7.73
C HIS A 408 29.64 -16.93 -7.07
N ILE A 409 29.20 -17.51 -5.94
CA ILE A 409 28.29 -16.89 -5.00
C ILE A 409 29.11 -16.38 -3.84
N THR A 410 29.11 -15.07 -3.62
CA THR A 410 29.82 -14.42 -2.51
C THR A 410 28.83 -13.79 -1.54
N PHE A 411 28.94 -14.17 -0.28
CA PHE A 411 28.14 -13.60 0.80
C PHE A 411 28.82 -12.35 1.37
N PHE A 412 28.03 -11.34 1.63
CA PHE A 412 28.45 -10.07 2.21
C PHE A 412 27.69 -9.86 3.53
N GLY A 413 28.33 -9.29 4.55
CA GLY A 413 27.75 -9.02 5.86
C GLY A 413 28.60 -9.61 6.98
N ASP A 414 28.22 -9.31 8.22
CA ASP A 414 29.00 -9.68 9.41
C ASP A 414 28.73 -11.13 9.88
N ASN A 415 27.56 -11.69 9.54
CA ASN A 415 27.16 -13.04 9.95
C ASN A 415 27.01 -13.98 8.73
N ILE A 416 28.15 -14.47 8.28
CA ILE A 416 28.20 -15.43 7.17
C ILE A 416 27.78 -16.80 7.68
N PRO A 417 26.91 -17.53 6.94
CA PRO A 417 26.47 -18.86 7.34
C PRO A 417 27.66 -19.80 7.54
N GLU A 418 27.67 -20.56 8.63
CA GLU A 418 28.67 -21.62 8.83
C GLU A 418 28.62 -22.69 7.74
N LYS A 419 27.47 -22.86 7.12
CA LYS A 419 27.21 -23.79 6.02
C LYS A 419 26.09 -23.27 5.14
N THR A 420 26.31 -23.26 3.83
CA THR A 420 25.32 -22.94 2.81
C THR A 420 25.04 -24.18 1.97
N THR A 421 23.80 -24.45 1.66
CA THR A 421 23.38 -25.50 0.74
C THR A 421 22.50 -24.90 -0.36
N ILE A 422 22.83 -25.21 -1.60
CA ILE A 422 22.11 -24.76 -2.79
C ILE A 422 21.27 -25.92 -3.29
N PHE A 423 19.99 -25.63 -3.56
CA PHE A 423 19.02 -26.60 -4.04
C PHE A 423 18.53 -26.20 -5.45
N ASP A 424 18.27 -27.16 -6.28
CA ASP A 424 17.59 -26.96 -7.56
C ASP A 424 16.07 -26.73 -7.36
N LEU A 425 15.34 -26.46 -8.45
CA LEU A 425 13.88 -26.25 -8.42
C LEU A 425 13.08 -27.46 -7.92
N ASN A 426 13.65 -28.63 -7.87
CA ASN A 426 13.02 -29.85 -7.35
C ASN A 426 13.35 -30.09 -5.87
N GLY A 427 14.08 -29.15 -5.22
CA GLY A 427 14.50 -29.29 -3.85
C GLY A 427 15.68 -30.27 -3.62
N VAL A 428 16.39 -30.63 -4.69
CA VAL A 428 17.58 -31.50 -4.59
C VAL A 428 18.80 -30.63 -4.28
N ALA A 429 19.56 -30.99 -3.24
CA ALA A 429 20.80 -30.29 -2.91
C ALA A 429 21.86 -30.55 -4.00
N VAL A 430 22.27 -29.49 -4.69
CA VAL A 430 23.22 -29.55 -5.81
C VAL A 430 24.62 -29.07 -5.44
N LEU A 431 24.75 -28.29 -4.38
CA LEU A 431 26.03 -27.77 -3.88
C LEU A 431 25.94 -27.46 -2.39
N SER A 432 26.98 -27.73 -1.64
CA SER A 432 27.08 -27.33 -0.23
C SER A 432 28.50 -26.90 0.11
N SER A 433 28.61 -25.77 0.81
CA SER A 433 29.89 -25.18 1.17
C SER A 433 29.86 -24.54 2.54
N LYS A 434 31.04 -24.43 3.17
CA LYS A 434 31.28 -23.64 4.39
C LYS A 434 32.08 -22.37 4.10
N SER A 435 32.31 -22.04 2.84
CA SER A 435 33.08 -20.88 2.43
C SER A 435 32.20 -19.66 2.24
N LYS A 436 32.74 -18.48 2.56
CA LYS A 436 32.16 -17.17 2.26
C LYS A 436 31.93 -16.95 0.75
N THR A 437 32.80 -17.51 -0.05
CA THR A 437 32.69 -17.52 -1.52
C THR A 437 32.58 -18.96 -1.97
N ILE A 438 31.52 -19.29 -2.68
CA ILE A 438 31.20 -20.63 -3.15
C ILE A 438 31.47 -20.66 -4.67
N ASP A 439 32.32 -21.60 -5.11
CA ASP A 439 32.48 -21.88 -6.53
C ASP A 439 31.21 -22.53 -7.07
N ALA A 440 30.53 -21.83 -7.95
CA ALA A 440 29.28 -22.22 -8.60
C ALA A 440 29.48 -22.48 -10.11
N SER A 441 30.72 -22.49 -10.60
CA SER A 441 31.05 -22.64 -12.02
C SER A 441 30.54 -23.93 -12.66
N ASN A 442 30.29 -24.97 -11.84
CA ASN A 442 29.73 -26.24 -12.27
C ASN A 442 28.20 -26.33 -12.26
N LEU A 443 27.51 -25.27 -11.80
CA LEU A 443 26.06 -25.23 -11.87
C LEU A 443 25.63 -24.79 -13.29
N SER A 444 24.65 -25.50 -13.84
CA SER A 444 24.03 -25.09 -15.10
C SER A 444 23.27 -23.78 -14.93
N SER A 445 23.08 -23.01 -16.02
CA SER A 445 22.19 -21.84 -15.97
C SER A 445 20.79 -22.24 -15.50
N GLY A 446 20.29 -21.58 -14.47
CA GLY A 446 19.00 -21.92 -13.87
C GLY A 446 18.67 -21.10 -12.64
N ILE A 447 17.53 -21.42 -12.02
CA ILE A 447 17.09 -20.87 -10.74
C ILE A 447 17.44 -21.86 -9.65
N TYR A 448 18.01 -21.36 -8.56
CA TYR A 448 18.42 -22.13 -7.41
C TYR A 448 17.92 -21.49 -6.13
N PHE A 449 17.68 -22.29 -5.09
CA PHE A 449 17.39 -21.85 -3.73
C PHE A 449 18.66 -21.96 -2.88
N ILE A 450 18.90 -20.97 -2.02
CA ILE A 450 20.05 -20.94 -1.13
C ILE A 450 19.58 -20.86 0.32
#